data_6b1234c5fad12594a57e24eee9882ab1
#
_entry.id   6b1234c5fad12594a57e24eee9882ab1
#
_cell.length_a   1.000
_cell.length_b   1.000
_cell.length_c   1.000
_cell.angle_alpha   90.00
_cell.angle_beta   90.00
_cell.angle_gamma   90.00
#
_symmetry.space_group_name_H-M   'P 1'
#
loop_
_entity.id
_entity.type
_entity.pdbx_description
1 polymer ?
#
loop_
_entity_poly.entity_id
_entity_poly.type
_entity_poly.pdbx_seq_one_letter_code
_entity_poly.pdbx_strand_id
1 'polypeptide(L)'
;MIYMLNKIIRRLTAVIKETEIFLLHITGAIPSHNLRKTFQRASGIKIGKGSTIHMGAVFYDPSHIAIGEDTVIGERAVLDGRDKLSIGNHVALASEVMVYNSQHDIHDSSFKAITKPVAIEDYVFVGPRAIILPGVTVGRGAIVAAGAIVTKDVEPLTIVAGVPAKKIGERKVKDPSYKLGRPSLFR
;
A
#
# COMPACT_ATOMS: atom_id res chain seq x y z
N MET A 1 -40.27 -7.28 -1.82
CA MET A 1 -39.48 -8.17 -2.70
C MET A 1 -38.10 -7.54 -3.06
N ILE A 2 -38.04 -6.36 -3.67
CA ILE A 2 -36.82 -5.65 -4.09
C ILE A 2 -35.86 -5.39 -2.91
N TYR A 3 -36.34 -4.95 -1.76
CA TYR A 3 -35.52 -4.69 -0.56
C TYR A 3 -34.84 -5.94 -0.03
N MET A 4 -35.51 -7.07 0.04
CA MET A 4 -34.93 -8.35 0.45
C MET A 4 -33.87 -8.82 -0.55
N LEU A 5 -34.14 -8.69 -1.85
CA LEU A 5 -33.18 -9.06 -2.90
C LEU A 5 -31.89 -8.24 -2.79
N ASN A 6 -32.00 -6.92 -2.62
CA ASN A 6 -30.85 -6.04 -2.44
C ASN A 6 -30.03 -6.39 -1.17
N LYS A 7 -30.70 -6.78 -0.08
CA LYS A 7 -30.04 -7.23 1.14
C LYS A 7 -29.26 -8.53 0.93
N ILE A 8 -29.84 -9.48 0.19
CA ILE A 8 -29.20 -10.76 -0.14
C ILE A 8 -27.98 -10.51 -1.03
N ILE A 9 -28.13 -9.72 -2.10
CA ILE A 9 -27.02 -9.38 -3.01
C ILE A 9 -25.86 -8.74 -2.25
N ARG A 10 -26.14 -7.74 -1.41
CA ARG A 10 -25.10 -7.09 -0.58
C ARG A 10 -24.36 -8.10 0.32
N ARG A 11 -25.09 -9.05 0.92
CA ARG A 11 -24.50 -10.06 1.79
C ARG A 11 -23.62 -11.04 1.01
N LEU A 12 -24.08 -11.48 -0.16
CA LEU A 12 -23.30 -12.35 -1.05
C LEU A 12 -22.02 -11.64 -1.54
N THR A 13 -22.13 -10.38 -1.95
CA THR A 13 -20.96 -9.58 -2.36
C THR A 13 -19.95 -9.42 -1.22
N ALA A 14 -20.41 -9.19 0.01
CA ALA A 14 -19.55 -9.11 1.19
C ALA A 14 -18.80 -10.44 1.42
N VAL A 15 -19.52 -11.57 1.41
CA VAL A 15 -18.91 -12.90 1.60
C VAL A 15 -17.88 -13.20 0.52
N ILE A 16 -18.15 -12.84 -0.74
CA ILE A 16 -17.19 -13.03 -1.84
C ILE A 16 -15.92 -12.22 -1.58
N LYS A 17 -16.04 -10.93 -1.22
CA LYS A 17 -14.88 -10.07 -0.91
C LYS A 17 -14.09 -10.57 0.31
N GLU A 18 -14.77 -10.98 1.37
CA GLU A 18 -14.13 -11.55 2.56
C GLU A 18 -13.38 -12.84 2.23
N THR A 19 -13.95 -13.70 1.39
CA THR A 19 -13.31 -14.93 0.92
C THR A 19 -12.08 -14.63 0.07
N GLU A 20 -12.14 -13.64 -0.82
CA GLU A 20 -11.01 -13.18 -1.61
C GLU A 20 -9.84 -12.70 -0.73
N ILE A 21 -10.12 -11.84 0.26
CA ILE A 21 -9.11 -11.36 1.21
C ILE A 21 -8.51 -12.51 2.01
N PHE A 22 -9.33 -13.44 2.47
CA PHE A 22 -8.87 -14.65 3.18
C PHE A 22 -7.93 -15.49 2.31
N LEU A 23 -8.29 -15.73 1.04
CA LEU A 23 -7.43 -16.47 0.11
C LEU A 23 -6.11 -15.74 -0.16
N LEU A 24 -6.13 -14.41 -0.27
CA LEU A 24 -4.90 -13.61 -0.40
C LEU A 24 -3.99 -13.74 0.82
N HIS A 25 -4.54 -13.77 2.04
CA HIS A 25 -3.76 -13.98 3.25
C HIS A 25 -3.08 -15.36 3.26
N ILE A 26 -3.82 -16.42 2.95
CA ILE A 26 -3.25 -17.79 2.89
C ILE A 26 -2.17 -17.87 1.81
N THR A 27 -2.47 -17.41 0.60
CA THR A 27 -1.53 -17.45 -0.52
C THR A 27 -0.35 -16.52 -0.32
N GLY A 28 -0.49 -15.48 0.48
CA GLY A 28 0.57 -14.55 0.89
C GLY A 28 1.72 -15.21 1.65
N ALA A 29 1.50 -16.38 2.25
CA ALA A 29 2.52 -17.17 2.94
C ALA A 29 3.32 -18.12 2.00
N ILE A 30 2.94 -18.24 0.73
CA ILE A 30 3.64 -19.11 -0.23
C ILE A 30 5.03 -18.53 -0.53
N PRO A 31 6.14 -19.32 -0.43
CA PRO A 31 7.49 -18.80 -0.65
C PRO A 31 7.78 -18.30 -2.08
N SER A 32 7.03 -18.75 -3.08
CA SER A 32 7.23 -18.39 -4.49
C SER A 32 6.62 -17.02 -4.84
N HIS A 33 7.44 -16.04 -5.17
CA HIS A 33 6.99 -14.72 -5.64
C HIS A 33 6.08 -14.80 -6.87
N ASN A 34 6.35 -15.69 -7.82
CA ASN A 34 5.55 -15.79 -9.04
C ASN A 34 4.16 -16.33 -8.73
N LEU A 35 4.07 -17.32 -7.85
CA LEU A 35 2.79 -17.88 -7.46
C LEU A 35 1.95 -16.87 -6.66
N ARG A 36 2.56 -16.17 -5.68
CA ARG A 36 1.88 -15.09 -4.96
C ARG A 36 1.37 -13.99 -5.91
N LYS A 37 2.20 -13.53 -6.86
CA LYS A 37 1.80 -12.53 -7.85
C LYS A 37 0.62 -12.96 -8.71
N THR A 38 0.50 -14.24 -9.03
CA THR A 38 -0.65 -14.75 -9.78
C THR A 38 -1.95 -14.54 -9.01
N PHE A 39 -1.98 -14.89 -7.73
CA PHE A 39 -3.16 -14.66 -6.88
C PHE A 39 -3.43 -13.17 -6.65
N GLN A 40 -2.39 -12.39 -6.41
CA GLN A 40 -2.49 -10.94 -6.22
C GLN A 40 -3.04 -10.23 -7.48
N ARG A 41 -2.61 -10.63 -8.67
CA ARG A 41 -3.16 -10.11 -9.93
C ARG A 41 -4.59 -10.57 -10.18
N ALA A 42 -4.91 -11.81 -9.84
CA ALA A 42 -6.27 -12.33 -9.96
C ALA A 42 -7.27 -11.57 -9.06
N SER A 43 -6.82 -11.02 -7.93
CA SER A 43 -7.62 -10.12 -7.07
C SER A 43 -7.70 -8.67 -7.56
N GLY A 44 -7.17 -8.37 -8.75
CA GLY A 44 -7.25 -7.05 -9.36
C GLY A 44 -6.08 -6.11 -9.07
N ILE A 45 -5.10 -6.49 -8.24
CA ILE A 45 -3.89 -5.68 -8.03
C ILE A 45 -3.11 -5.56 -9.34
N LYS A 46 -2.84 -4.32 -9.77
CA LYS A 46 -1.97 -4.03 -10.90
C LYS A 46 -0.52 -4.04 -10.43
N ILE A 47 0.30 -4.96 -10.96
CA ILE A 47 1.71 -5.10 -10.56
C ILE A 47 2.58 -4.99 -11.80
N GLY A 48 3.45 -3.98 -11.82
CA GLY A 48 4.39 -3.70 -12.90
C GLY A 48 5.49 -4.76 -13.03
N LYS A 49 6.24 -4.65 -14.13
CA LYS A 49 7.35 -5.58 -14.44
C LYS A 49 8.48 -5.44 -13.40
N GLY A 50 9.04 -6.55 -12.97
CA GLY A 50 10.14 -6.56 -12.01
C GLY A 50 9.74 -6.35 -10.56
N SER A 51 8.52 -5.90 -10.29
CA SER A 51 8.06 -5.63 -8.91
C SER A 51 7.73 -6.89 -8.15
N THR A 52 7.91 -6.81 -6.83
CA THR A 52 7.70 -7.92 -5.91
C THR A 52 7.00 -7.48 -4.65
N ILE A 53 6.16 -8.37 -4.14
CA ILE A 53 5.50 -8.22 -2.85
C ILE A 53 5.97 -9.38 -1.99
N HIS A 54 6.60 -9.08 -0.86
CA HIS A 54 7.11 -10.08 0.06
C HIS A 54 5.99 -10.78 0.84
N MET A 55 6.35 -11.81 1.60
CA MET A 55 5.40 -12.65 2.32
C MET A 55 4.65 -11.87 3.41
N GLY A 56 3.41 -12.30 3.66
CA GLY A 56 2.60 -11.77 4.73
C GLY A 56 2.00 -10.38 4.49
N ALA A 57 2.07 -9.85 3.26
CA ALA A 57 1.40 -8.59 2.94
C ALA A 57 -0.12 -8.73 3.08
N VAL A 58 -0.74 -7.71 3.66
CA VAL A 58 -2.18 -7.61 3.94
C VAL A 58 -2.81 -6.59 2.99
N PHE A 59 -3.97 -6.93 2.42
CA PHE A 59 -4.68 -6.06 1.48
C PHE A 59 -6.10 -5.82 1.93
N TYR A 60 -6.58 -4.57 1.78
CA TYR A 60 -7.99 -4.21 1.85
C TYR A 60 -8.43 -3.72 0.48
N ASP A 61 -9.52 -4.26 -0.08
CA ASP A 61 -10.08 -3.94 -1.40
C ASP A 61 -9.01 -3.87 -2.52
N PRO A 62 -8.36 -4.98 -2.86
CA PRO A 62 -7.13 -5.02 -3.66
C PRO A 62 -7.27 -4.46 -5.08
N SER A 63 -8.48 -4.40 -5.63
CA SER A 63 -8.76 -3.98 -7.01
C SER A 63 -8.37 -2.52 -7.32
N HIS A 64 -8.22 -1.67 -6.31
CA HIS A 64 -7.84 -0.26 -6.48
C HIS A 64 -6.35 0.00 -6.23
N ILE A 65 -5.54 -1.07 -6.04
CA ILE A 65 -4.11 -0.98 -5.80
C ILE A 65 -3.36 -1.11 -7.13
N ALA A 66 -2.50 -0.13 -7.42
CA ALA A 66 -1.60 -0.14 -8.55
C ALA A 66 -0.14 0.06 -8.08
N ILE A 67 0.73 -0.85 -8.50
CA ILE A 67 2.17 -0.86 -8.19
C ILE A 67 2.92 -0.77 -9.52
N GLY A 68 3.83 0.19 -9.64
CA GLY A 68 4.65 0.40 -10.81
C GLY A 68 5.71 -0.68 -11.03
N GLU A 69 6.71 -0.37 -11.86
CA GLU A 69 7.80 -1.30 -12.22
C GLU A 69 8.94 -1.26 -11.20
N ASP A 70 9.67 -2.37 -11.08
CA ASP A 70 10.87 -2.50 -10.23
C ASP A 70 10.67 -2.00 -8.80
N THR A 71 9.47 -2.22 -8.24
CA THR A 71 9.05 -1.78 -6.91
C THR A 71 9.02 -2.97 -5.95
N VAL A 72 9.53 -2.77 -4.74
CA VAL A 72 9.59 -3.80 -3.69
C VAL A 72 8.66 -3.41 -2.54
N ILE A 73 7.73 -4.29 -2.24
CA ILE A 73 6.87 -4.21 -1.05
C ILE A 73 7.40 -5.21 -0.02
N GLY A 74 7.84 -4.70 1.11
CA GLY A 74 8.45 -5.47 2.19
C GLY A 74 7.48 -6.43 2.89
N GLU A 75 8.04 -7.29 3.74
CA GLU A 75 7.29 -8.29 4.48
C GLU A 75 6.25 -7.65 5.40
N ARG A 76 5.06 -8.26 5.47
CA ARG A 76 3.95 -7.83 6.32
C ARG A 76 3.51 -6.37 6.12
N ALA A 77 3.74 -5.82 4.93
CA ALA A 77 3.20 -4.52 4.58
C ALA A 77 1.66 -4.56 4.54
N VAL A 78 1.01 -3.48 4.95
CA VAL A 78 -0.44 -3.30 4.83
C VAL A 78 -0.72 -2.29 3.71
N LEU A 79 -1.50 -2.71 2.72
CA LEU A 79 -1.87 -1.88 1.57
C LEU A 79 -3.40 -1.78 1.49
N ASP A 80 -3.90 -0.58 1.72
CA ASP A 80 -5.33 -0.29 1.76
C ASP A 80 -5.80 0.27 0.42
N GLY A 81 -6.61 -0.50 -0.30
CA GLY A 81 -7.24 -0.14 -1.57
C GLY A 81 -8.72 0.21 -1.44
N ARG A 82 -9.24 0.54 -0.26
CA ARG A 82 -10.63 1.01 -0.10
C ARG A 82 -10.90 2.34 -0.83
N ASP A 83 -9.86 3.07 -1.16
CA ASP A 83 -9.77 4.09 -2.18
C ASP A 83 -8.54 3.83 -3.04
N LYS A 84 -8.29 4.65 -4.07
CA LYS A 84 -7.16 4.47 -4.98
C LYS A 84 -5.82 4.54 -4.22
N LEU A 85 -5.02 3.47 -4.31
CA LEU A 85 -3.64 3.44 -3.89
C LEU A 85 -2.73 3.30 -5.12
N SER A 86 -1.90 4.31 -5.38
CA SER A 86 -0.91 4.28 -6.45
C SER A 86 0.50 4.31 -5.88
N ILE A 87 1.29 3.31 -6.24
CA ILE A 87 2.71 3.21 -5.89
C ILE A 87 3.49 3.23 -7.20
N GLY A 88 4.43 4.15 -7.32
CA GLY A 88 5.21 4.41 -8.53
C GLY A 88 6.26 3.34 -8.83
N ASN A 89 7.21 3.70 -9.70
CA ASN A 89 8.30 2.85 -10.12
C ASN A 89 9.50 2.98 -9.19
N HIS A 90 10.30 1.93 -9.06
CA HIS A 90 11.53 1.92 -8.25
C HIS A 90 11.30 2.33 -6.79
N VAL A 91 10.11 2.07 -6.25
CA VAL A 91 9.74 2.35 -4.87
C VAL A 91 10.15 1.20 -3.97
N ALA A 92 10.73 1.52 -2.82
CA ALA A 92 11.02 0.53 -1.79
C ALA A 92 10.22 0.82 -0.52
N LEU A 93 9.20 0.00 -0.26
CA LEU A 93 8.55 -0.07 1.04
C LEU A 93 9.23 -1.15 1.86
N ALA A 94 9.80 -0.79 3.00
CA ALA A 94 10.43 -1.73 3.91
C ALA A 94 9.39 -2.60 4.66
N SER A 95 9.84 -3.50 5.50
CA SER A 95 8.97 -4.41 6.25
C SER A 95 8.01 -3.65 7.17
N GLU A 96 6.78 -4.16 7.26
CA GLU A 96 5.75 -3.67 8.17
C GLU A 96 5.32 -2.21 7.90
N VAL A 97 5.57 -1.68 6.70
CA VAL A 97 5.00 -0.39 6.28
C VAL A 97 3.49 -0.52 6.14
N MET A 98 2.76 0.46 6.66
CA MET A 98 1.31 0.50 6.58
C MET A 98 0.86 1.71 5.76
N VAL A 99 0.07 1.47 4.72
CA VAL A 99 -0.54 2.52 3.90
C VAL A 99 -2.04 2.40 4.04
N TYR A 100 -2.66 3.38 4.68
CA TYR A 100 -4.10 3.44 4.87
C TYR A 100 -4.70 4.56 4.04
N ASN A 101 -5.80 4.29 3.35
CA ASN A 101 -6.58 5.32 2.68
C ASN A 101 -8.03 5.42 3.19
N SER A 102 -8.30 4.83 4.34
CA SER A 102 -9.57 4.93 5.05
C SER A 102 -9.37 5.17 6.54
N GLN A 103 -10.20 6.04 7.09
CA GLN A 103 -10.30 6.29 8.53
C GLN A 103 -11.75 6.65 8.90
N HIS A 104 -12.07 6.67 10.18
CA HIS A 104 -13.37 7.18 10.63
C HIS A 104 -13.29 8.69 10.90
N ASP A 105 -14.38 9.39 10.60
CA ASP A 105 -14.57 10.78 11.00
C ASP A 105 -14.95 10.84 12.48
N ILE A 106 -13.98 11.24 13.31
CA ILE A 106 -14.17 11.33 14.77
C ILE A 106 -15.10 12.47 15.20
N HIS A 107 -15.46 13.38 14.29
CA HIS A 107 -16.36 14.50 14.53
C HIS A 107 -17.77 14.24 13.99
N ASP A 108 -18.00 13.15 13.27
CA ASP A 108 -19.30 12.72 12.79
C ASP A 108 -19.99 11.82 13.84
N SER A 109 -21.18 12.19 14.26
CA SER A 109 -21.95 11.44 15.27
C SER A 109 -22.27 10.00 14.87
N SER A 110 -22.28 9.69 13.57
CA SER A 110 -22.43 8.34 13.04
C SER A 110 -21.11 7.59 12.90
N PHE A 111 -19.97 8.22 13.24
CA PHE A 111 -18.62 7.66 13.13
C PHE A 111 -18.36 7.06 11.75
N LYS A 112 -18.82 7.76 10.70
CA LYS A 112 -18.76 7.25 9.32
C LYS A 112 -17.32 7.09 8.85
N ALA A 113 -17.10 6.08 8.02
CA ALA A 113 -15.81 5.91 7.33
C ALA A 113 -15.67 6.95 6.21
N ILE A 114 -14.50 7.56 6.12
CA ILE A 114 -14.10 8.44 5.02
C ILE A 114 -12.86 7.85 4.36
N THR A 115 -12.80 7.90 3.04
CA THR A 115 -11.66 7.43 2.26
C THR A 115 -11.04 8.58 1.50
N LYS A 116 -9.71 8.52 1.31
CA LYS A 116 -8.95 9.44 0.47
C LYS A 116 -7.84 8.67 -0.24
N PRO A 117 -7.58 8.96 -1.52
CA PRO A 117 -6.52 8.29 -2.26
C PRO A 117 -5.15 8.57 -1.65
N VAL A 118 -4.23 7.61 -1.79
CA VAL A 118 -2.82 7.77 -1.42
C VAL A 118 -1.95 7.55 -2.65
N ALA A 119 -0.97 8.42 -2.83
CA ALA A 119 0.02 8.32 -3.90
C ALA A 119 1.43 8.26 -3.32
N ILE A 120 2.22 7.28 -3.77
CA ILE A 120 3.66 7.19 -3.49
C ILE A 120 4.34 7.24 -4.85
N GLU A 121 5.07 8.33 -5.11
CA GLU A 121 5.68 8.56 -6.41
C GLU A 121 6.97 7.75 -6.60
N ASP A 122 7.57 7.88 -7.79
CA ASP A 122 8.76 7.10 -8.17
C ASP A 122 9.95 7.35 -7.24
N TYR A 123 10.79 6.31 -7.08
CA TYR A 123 12.04 6.36 -6.30
C TYR A 123 11.88 6.72 -4.81
N VAL A 124 10.67 6.65 -4.27
CA VAL A 124 10.42 6.83 -2.84
C VAL A 124 10.97 5.64 -2.06
N PHE A 125 11.58 5.93 -0.92
CA PHE A 125 11.91 4.93 0.10
C PHE A 125 11.08 5.18 1.35
N VAL A 126 10.40 4.14 1.84
CA VAL A 126 9.66 4.16 3.10
C VAL A 126 10.30 3.16 4.06
N GLY A 127 10.86 3.66 5.14
CA GLY A 127 11.50 2.89 6.18
C GLY A 127 10.53 1.96 6.93
N PRO A 128 11.04 0.92 7.61
CA PRO A 128 10.20 -0.07 8.27
C PRO A 128 9.28 0.54 9.32
N ARG A 129 8.08 -0.03 9.43
CA ARG A 129 7.04 0.39 10.38
C ARG A 129 6.55 1.83 10.23
N ALA A 130 6.86 2.50 9.13
CA ALA A 130 6.24 3.80 8.85
C ALA A 130 4.77 3.62 8.47
N ILE A 131 3.95 4.63 8.79
CA ILE A 131 2.52 4.67 8.50
C ILE A 131 2.23 5.87 7.62
N ILE A 132 1.53 5.64 6.50
CA ILE A 132 1.06 6.70 5.61
C ILE A 132 -0.46 6.78 5.75
N LEU A 133 -0.98 7.96 6.09
CA LEU A 133 -2.38 8.19 6.36
C LEU A 133 -3.18 8.59 5.10
N PRO A 134 -4.53 8.51 5.15
CA PRO A 134 -5.40 8.82 4.02
C PRO A 134 -5.19 10.22 3.45
N GLY A 135 -5.13 10.31 2.12
CA GLY A 135 -5.02 11.56 1.39
C GLY A 135 -3.60 12.08 1.19
N VAL A 136 -2.58 11.32 1.62
CA VAL A 136 -1.17 11.73 1.52
C VAL A 136 -0.59 11.40 0.15
N THR A 137 0.15 12.37 -0.40
CA THR A 137 1.07 12.17 -1.53
C THR A 137 2.51 12.21 -1.03
N VAL A 138 3.28 11.16 -1.31
CA VAL A 138 4.72 11.12 -1.05
C VAL A 138 5.45 11.37 -2.36
N GLY A 139 6.05 12.54 -2.48
CA GLY A 139 6.66 13.04 -3.71
C GLY A 139 7.90 12.25 -4.15
N ARG A 140 8.20 12.33 -5.46
CA ARG A 140 9.29 11.61 -6.13
C ARG A 140 10.61 11.67 -5.34
N GLY A 141 11.20 10.53 -5.11
CA GLY A 141 12.51 10.42 -4.46
C GLY A 141 12.52 10.81 -2.99
N ALA A 142 11.37 11.08 -2.36
CA ALA A 142 11.30 11.34 -0.94
C ALA A 142 11.71 10.13 -0.10
N ILE A 143 12.09 10.38 1.14
CA ILE A 143 12.46 9.35 2.12
C ILE A 143 11.59 9.53 3.36
N VAL A 144 10.88 8.50 3.72
CA VAL A 144 10.15 8.41 4.99
C VAL A 144 10.96 7.53 5.93
N ALA A 145 11.42 8.08 7.05
CA ALA A 145 12.23 7.35 8.01
C ALA A 145 11.41 6.24 8.72
N ALA A 146 12.13 5.27 9.27
CA ALA A 146 11.53 4.17 10.03
C ALA A 146 10.63 4.69 11.17
N GLY A 147 9.46 4.08 11.35
CA GLY A 147 8.50 4.42 12.41
C GLY A 147 7.82 5.78 12.26
N ALA A 148 8.01 6.50 11.16
CA ALA A 148 7.36 7.79 10.95
C ALA A 148 5.86 7.63 10.66
N ILE A 149 5.04 8.59 11.14
CA ILE A 149 3.61 8.67 10.80
C ILE A 149 3.38 9.90 9.93
N VAL A 150 3.15 9.64 8.63
CA VAL A 150 2.97 10.68 7.62
C VAL A 150 1.50 11.08 7.55
N THR A 151 1.22 12.31 7.97
CA THR A 151 -0.13 12.87 8.06
C THR A 151 -0.41 13.96 7.04
N LYS A 152 0.60 14.38 6.27
CA LYS A 152 0.54 15.44 5.24
C LYS A 152 1.43 15.06 4.08
N ASP A 153 1.21 15.69 2.94
CA ASP A 153 2.04 15.49 1.76
C ASP A 153 3.53 15.73 2.05
N VAL A 154 4.36 14.94 1.40
CA VAL A 154 5.82 15.01 1.47
C VAL A 154 6.35 15.51 0.14
N GLU A 155 7.03 16.63 0.15
CA GLU A 155 7.65 17.23 -1.03
C GLU A 155 8.69 16.27 -1.68
N PRO A 156 8.88 16.34 -3.00
CA PRO A 156 9.90 15.56 -3.67
C PRO A 156 11.29 15.73 -3.04
N LEU A 157 12.08 14.65 -3.02
CA LEU A 157 13.45 14.62 -2.50
C LEU A 157 13.60 15.05 -1.02
N THR A 158 12.50 15.11 -0.29
CA THR A 158 12.48 15.47 1.13
C THR A 158 12.66 14.23 2.01
N ILE A 159 13.36 14.40 3.13
CA ILE A 159 13.50 13.38 4.18
C ILE A 159 12.60 13.77 5.34
N VAL A 160 11.66 12.90 5.71
CA VAL A 160 10.74 13.13 6.85
C VAL A 160 10.89 12.05 7.91
N ALA A 161 10.71 12.41 9.17
CA ALA A 161 10.77 11.50 10.32
C ALA A 161 9.86 11.94 11.45
N GLY A 162 9.54 11.02 12.36
CA GLY A 162 8.84 11.27 13.62
C GLY A 162 7.32 11.10 13.57
N VAL A 163 6.66 11.42 14.67
CA VAL A 163 5.20 11.30 14.89
C VAL A 163 4.67 12.64 15.45
N PRO A 164 3.91 13.40 14.67
CA PRO A 164 3.73 13.28 13.22
C PRO A 164 5.03 13.55 12.46
N ALA A 165 5.16 12.98 11.24
CA ALA A 165 6.35 13.16 10.44
C ALA A 165 6.58 14.62 10.05
N LYS A 166 7.84 15.08 10.20
CA LYS A 166 8.29 16.43 9.85
C LYS A 166 9.54 16.34 8.99
N LYS A 167 9.75 17.33 8.15
CA LYS A 167 10.99 17.47 7.35
C LYS A 167 12.20 17.56 8.28
N ILE A 168 13.19 16.68 8.07
CA ILE A 168 14.46 16.67 8.80
C ILE A 168 15.65 16.90 7.87
N GLY A 169 15.44 16.91 6.55
CA GLY A 169 16.49 17.13 5.58
C GLY A 169 16.02 16.96 4.15
N GLU A 170 17.00 16.95 3.24
CA GLU A 170 16.80 16.69 1.82
C GLU A 170 17.71 15.58 1.33
N ARG A 171 17.22 14.82 0.37
CA ARG A 171 17.99 13.77 -0.29
C ARG A 171 19.10 14.39 -1.14
N LYS A 172 20.35 13.98 -0.91
CA LYS A 172 21.51 14.50 -1.67
C LYS A 172 21.47 14.11 -3.15
N VAL A 173 20.99 12.89 -3.45
CA VAL A 173 20.83 12.40 -4.83
C VAL A 173 19.59 13.04 -5.43
N LYS A 174 19.76 13.98 -6.33
CA LYS A 174 18.64 14.75 -6.94
C LYS A 174 17.95 14.02 -8.09
N ASP A 175 18.66 13.15 -8.79
CA ASP A 175 18.10 12.32 -9.87
C ASP A 175 18.41 10.83 -9.64
N PRO A 176 17.60 10.14 -8.82
CA PRO A 176 17.79 8.74 -8.57
C PRO A 176 17.45 7.90 -9.83
N SER A 177 18.34 6.95 -10.18
CA SER A 177 18.22 6.09 -11.35
C SER A 177 18.54 4.62 -11.06
N TYR A 178 18.50 4.23 -9.79
CA TYR A 178 18.79 2.86 -9.35
C TYR A 178 17.69 1.87 -9.73
N LYS A 179 18.08 0.59 -9.77
CA LYS A 179 17.16 -0.54 -9.84
C LYS A 179 17.27 -1.35 -8.55
N LEU A 180 16.12 -1.81 -8.03
CA LEU A 180 16.07 -2.56 -6.78
C LEU A 180 16.48 -4.02 -6.97
N GLY A 181 16.43 -4.52 -8.20
CA GLY A 181 16.91 -5.84 -8.55
C GLY A 181 15.96 -6.99 -8.22
N ARG A 182 16.51 -8.22 -8.23
CA ARG A 182 15.72 -9.42 -7.97
C ARG A 182 15.53 -9.65 -6.47
N PRO A 183 14.31 -9.99 -6.04
CA PRO A 183 14.07 -10.39 -4.65
C PRO A 183 14.80 -11.69 -4.33
N SER A 184 15.21 -11.84 -3.09
CA SER A 184 15.68 -13.12 -2.56
C SER A 184 14.54 -14.14 -2.55
N LEU A 185 14.85 -15.41 -2.81
CA LEU A 185 13.90 -16.51 -2.62
C LEU A 185 13.44 -16.55 -1.14
N PHE A 186 12.21 -16.98 -0.89
CA PHE A 186 11.63 -17.15 0.45
C PHE A 186 11.41 -15.85 1.25
N ARG A 187 11.19 -14.74 0.57
CA ARG A 187 10.77 -13.47 1.19
C ARG A 187 9.42 -12.98 0.67
#